data_32c346864abfc0595cfdc87110346f53
#
_entry.id   32c346864abfc0595cfdc87110346f53
#
_cell.length_a   1.000
_cell.length_b   1.000
_cell.length_c   1.000
_cell.angle_alpha   90.00
_cell.angle_beta   90.00
_cell.angle_gamma   90.00
#
_symmetry.space_group_name_H-M   'P 1'
#
loop_
_entity.id
_entity.type
_entity.pdbx_description
1 polymer ?
#
loop_
_entity_poly.entity_id
_entity_poly.type
_entity_poly.pdbx_seq_one_letter_code
_entity_poly.pdbx_strand_id
1 'polypeptide(L)'
;KKLLIVLKTMEIRSLTSVGNTNNNGFNLTHVTTMIPVSDYTSNYRNVEKFLGLCKQCPKFGQSWTCPPCEFDVEAFVDKFKYAHILGSKMTFDDAVLENTVTPEAVNNVCRETMRYGLIKASAYLRSYERKFPGSICFLGSQCLLCGNKPCTRLKKEACRHPNDVRVSLEAVGFDLGKTTQDLLGIELKWGKPNRLPQYITLVTALFTNDATLRLE
;
A
#
# COMPACT_ATOMS: atom_id res chain seq x y z
N LYS A 1 17.83 0.23 -24.86
CA LYS A 1 17.69 -1.24 -24.98
C LYS A 1 17.31 -1.95 -23.68
N LYS A 2 17.79 -1.48 -22.49
CA LYS A 2 17.41 -2.08 -21.17
C LYS A 2 15.93 -1.80 -20.78
N LEU A 3 15.39 -0.64 -21.17
CA LEU A 3 14.00 -0.27 -20.86
C LEU A 3 12.98 -1.16 -21.58
N LEU A 4 13.31 -1.62 -22.80
CA LEU A 4 12.42 -2.47 -23.60
C LEU A 4 12.32 -3.92 -23.09
N ILE A 5 13.30 -4.40 -22.31
CA ILE A 5 13.32 -5.77 -21.77
C ILE A 5 12.45 -5.87 -20.52
N VAL A 6 12.42 -4.81 -19.70
CA VAL A 6 11.54 -4.74 -18.49
C VAL A 6 10.06 -4.74 -18.89
N LEU A 7 9.71 -4.09 -20.01
CA LEU A 7 8.33 -4.05 -20.52
C LEU A 7 7.79 -5.40 -21.03
N LYS A 8 8.66 -6.36 -21.33
CA LYS A 8 8.25 -7.67 -21.88
C LYS A 8 7.70 -8.66 -20.83
N THR A 9 7.92 -8.41 -19.53
CA THR A 9 7.45 -9.26 -18.43
C THR A 9 6.38 -8.60 -17.54
N MET A 10 6.01 -7.35 -17.84
CA MET A 10 4.98 -6.64 -17.06
C MET A 10 3.59 -6.88 -17.67
N GLU A 11 2.79 -7.72 -17.05
CA GLU A 11 1.35 -7.77 -17.30
C GLU A 11 0.64 -6.74 -16.39
N ILE A 12 0.23 -5.61 -16.94
CA ILE A 12 -0.66 -4.68 -16.26
C ILE A 12 -2.08 -5.19 -16.44
N ARG A 13 -2.72 -5.62 -15.37
CA ARG A 13 -4.12 -6.04 -15.37
C ARG A 13 -4.96 -5.01 -14.62
N SER A 14 -5.98 -4.50 -15.27
CA SER A 14 -6.99 -3.69 -14.61
C SER A 14 -8.08 -4.63 -14.08
N LEU A 15 -8.15 -4.77 -12.77
CA LEU A 15 -9.25 -5.45 -12.10
C LEU A 15 -10.27 -4.40 -11.70
N THR A 16 -11.30 -4.22 -12.52
CA THR A 16 -12.46 -3.42 -12.14
C THR A 16 -13.34 -4.26 -11.23
N SER A 17 -13.06 -4.26 -9.92
CA SER A 17 -14.12 -4.60 -8.99
C SER A 17 -15.04 -3.38 -8.92
N VAL A 18 -16.17 -3.45 -9.59
CA VAL A 18 -17.29 -2.54 -9.38
C VAL A 18 -17.78 -2.81 -7.96
N GLY A 19 -17.13 -2.20 -6.98
CA GLY A 19 -17.64 -2.10 -5.64
C GLY A 19 -18.93 -1.30 -5.72
N ASN A 20 -20.00 -1.87 -5.18
CA ASN A 20 -21.33 -1.27 -5.13
C ASN A 20 -21.22 0.20 -4.66
N THR A 21 -21.42 1.15 -5.57
CA THR A 21 -21.20 2.60 -5.42
C THR A 21 -22.20 3.28 -4.48
N ASN A 22 -23.07 2.52 -3.81
CA ASN A 22 -24.32 3.09 -3.34
C ASN A 22 -24.31 3.80 -1.99
N ASN A 23 -23.20 3.87 -1.22
CA ASN A 23 -23.26 4.61 0.07
C ASN A 23 -21.98 5.32 0.52
N ASN A 24 -20.85 5.27 -0.20
CA ASN A 24 -19.59 5.79 0.34
C ASN A 24 -19.08 7.08 -0.33
N GLY A 25 -19.74 7.58 -1.38
CA GLY A 25 -19.35 8.80 -2.09
C GLY A 25 -18.05 8.69 -2.89
N PHE A 26 -17.61 7.47 -3.21
CA PHE A 26 -16.46 7.22 -4.09
C PHE A 26 -16.54 5.86 -4.78
N ASN A 27 -15.84 5.74 -5.90
CA ASN A 27 -15.66 4.50 -6.64
C ASN A 27 -14.27 3.92 -6.37
N LEU A 28 -14.18 2.61 -6.02
CA LEU A 28 -12.93 1.89 -5.82
C LEU A 28 -12.59 1.04 -7.05
N THR A 29 -11.42 1.27 -7.63
CA THR A 29 -10.86 0.46 -8.71
C THR A 29 -9.49 -0.10 -8.29
N HIS A 30 -9.16 -1.30 -8.80
CA HIS A 30 -7.88 -1.93 -8.56
C HIS A 30 -7.11 -2.09 -9.86
N VAL A 31 -5.80 -1.83 -9.79
CA VAL A 31 -4.84 -2.11 -10.86
C VAL A 31 -3.75 -2.98 -10.27
N THR A 32 -3.39 -4.06 -10.96
CA THR A 32 -2.35 -4.98 -10.52
C THR A 32 -1.25 -5.09 -11.57
N THR A 33 -0.03 -5.32 -11.10
CA THR A 33 1.11 -5.70 -11.93
C THR A 33 2.02 -6.65 -11.18
N MET A 34 2.85 -7.40 -11.90
CA MET A 34 3.86 -8.27 -11.32
C MET A 34 5.23 -7.87 -11.85
N ILE A 35 6.22 -7.84 -10.97
CA ILE A 35 7.62 -7.53 -11.27
C ILE A 35 8.54 -8.48 -10.49
N PRO A 36 9.68 -8.94 -11.06
CA PRO A 36 10.71 -9.61 -10.28
C PRO A 36 11.18 -8.74 -9.11
N VAL A 37 11.35 -9.32 -7.92
CA VAL A 37 11.80 -8.56 -6.73
C VAL A 37 13.17 -7.92 -6.96
N SER A 38 14.09 -8.60 -7.66
CA SER A 38 15.38 -8.02 -8.05
C SER A 38 15.25 -6.70 -8.82
N ASP A 39 14.34 -6.66 -9.81
CA ASP A 39 14.11 -5.47 -10.62
C ASP A 39 13.38 -4.38 -9.83
N TYR A 40 12.44 -4.78 -8.96
CA TYR A 40 11.72 -3.85 -8.10
C TYR A 40 12.66 -3.20 -7.09
N THR A 41 13.52 -3.99 -6.44
CA THR A 41 14.54 -3.50 -5.52
C THR A 41 15.54 -2.58 -6.21
N SER A 42 16.06 -2.97 -7.36
CA SER A 42 17.09 -2.19 -8.07
C SER A 42 16.59 -0.85 -8.60
N ASN A 43 15.31 -0.75 -8.99
CA ASN A 43 14.79 0.42 -9.68
C ASN A 43 13.85 1.28 -8.83
N TYR A 44 13.23 0.73 -7.77
CA TYR A 44 12.16 1.38 -7.01
C TYR A 44 12.41 1.44 -5.50
N ARG A 45 13.63 1.09 -5.04
CA ARG A 45 13.92 1.05 -3.61
C ARG A 45 15.11 1.93 -3.26
N ASN A 46 14.97 2.70 -2.18
CA ASN A 46 16.04 3.48 -1.56
C ASN A 46 15.74 3.60 -0.05
N VAL A 47 16.31 2.68 0.73
CA VAL A 47 16.05 2.57 2.17
C VAL A 47 16.43 3.84 2.92
N GLU A 48 17.60 4.41 2.62
CA GLU A 48 18.08 5.62 3.30
C GLU A 48 17.13 6.81 3.07
N LYS A 49 16.76 7.07 1.81
CA LYS A 49 15.83 8.15 1.43
C LYS A 49 14.50 8.00 2.15
N PHE A 50 13.88 6.82 2.06
CA PHE A 50 12.52 6.62 2.60
C PHE A 50 12.50 6.52 4.12
N LEU A 51 13.55 5.98 4.75
CA LEU A 51 13.71 6.06 6.19
C LEU A 51 13.85 7.53 6.66
N GLY A 52 14.58 8.36 5.90
CA GLY A 52 14.68 9.80 6.15
C GLY A 52 13.32 10.51 6.11
N LEU A 53 12.47 10.18 5.13
CA LEU A 53 11.11 10.70 5.05
C LEU A 53 10.22 10.17 6.19
N CYS A 54 10.33 8.87 6.50
CA CYS A 54 9.59 8.28 7.61
C CYS A 54 9.93 8.92 8.97
N LYS A 55 11.19 9.32 9.20
CA LYS A 55 11.60 10.02 10.43
C LYS A 55 10.88 11.36 10.62
N GLN A 56 10.40 11.98 9.54
CA GLN A 56 9.64 13.24 9.59
C GLN A 56 8.13 12.99 9.85
N CYS A 57 7.67 11.75 9.78
CA CYS A 57 6.28 11.40 10.02
C CYS A 57 5.98 11.36 11.54
N PRO A 58 4.89 11.99 12.01
CA PRO A 58 4.51 11.95 13.42
C PRO A 58 4.20 10.53 13.94
N LYS A 59 4.01 9.55 13.04
CA LYS A 59 3.78 8.14 13.39
C LYS A 59 5.06 7.29 13.41
N PHE A 60 6.22 7.88 13.15
CA PHE A 60 7.49 7.15 13.19
C PHE A 60 7.71 6.47 14.53
N GLY A 61 8.04 5.19 14.53
CA GLY A 61 8.26 4.41 15.76
C GLY A 61 7.01 4.13 16.61
N GLN A 62 5.82 4.58 16.20
CA GLN A 62 4.60 4.43 16.99
C GLN A 62 3.79 3.17 16.67
N SER A 63 4.11 2.46 15.59
CA SER A 63 3.42 1.24 15.16
C SER A 63 4.41 0.18 14.68
N TRP A 64 4.09 -1.09 14.91
CA TRP A 64 4.87 -2.23 14.42
C TRP A 64 4.85 -2.36 12.88
N THR A 65 3.99 -1.62 12.20
CA THR A 65 3.95 -1.54 10.73
C THR A 65 4.85 -0.45 10.16
N CYS A 66 5.40 0.43 11.02
CA CYS A 66 6.24 1.57 10.65
C CYS A 66 7.71 1.33 11.05
N PRO A 67 8.68 2.00 10.40
CA PRO A 67 10.07 1.94 10.84
C PRO A 67 10.30 2.61 12.21
N PRO A 68 11.44 2.34 12.88
CA PRO A 68 12.49 1.42 12.46
C PRO A 68 12.05 -0.04 12.55
N CYS A 69 12.36 -0.85 11.55
CA CYS A 69 12.09 -2.28 11.58
C CYS A 69 13.08 -2.98 12.53
N GLU A 70 12.60 -3.98 13.30
CA GLU A 70 13.44 -4.75 14.22
C GLU A 70 13.99 -6.03 13.55
N PHE A 71 14.07 -6.03 12.25
CA PHE A 71 14.62 -7.12 11.44
C PHE A 71 15.47 -6.54 10.30
N ASP A 72 16.34 -7.36 9.74
CA ASP A 72 17.12 -7.01 8.56
C ASP A 72 16.19 -6.90 7.35
N VAL A 73 16.00 -5.66 6.89
CA VAL A 73 15.06 -5.30 5.82
C VAL A 73 15.54 -5.82 4.46
N GLU A 74 16.86 -5.83 4.23
CA GLU A 74 17.46 -6.36 3.01
C GLU A 74 17.24 -7.87 2.93
N ALA A 75 17.72 -8.59 3.94
CA ALA A 75 17.57 -10.05 4.00
C ALA A 75 16.10 -10.49 4.01
N PHE A 76 15.17 -9.63 4.47
CA PHE A 76 13.74 -9.93 4.45
C PHE A 76 13.16 -9.82 3.04
N VAL A 77 13.48 -8.75 2.30
CA VAL A 77 12.99 -8.52 0.94
C VAL A 77 13.57 -9.53 -0.04
N ASP A 78 14.88 -9.85 0.10
CA ASP A 78 15.61 -10.74 -0.81
C ASP A 78 15.17 -12.22 -0.73
N LYS A 79 14.32 -12.57 0.25
CA LYS A 79 13.72 -13.92 0.33
C LYS A 79 12.76 -14.23 -0.82
N PHE A 80 12.26 -13.20 -1.52
CA PHE A 80 11.18 -13.34 -2.49
C PHE A 80 11.67 -13.14 -3.93
N LYS A 81 11.01 -13.80 -4.88
CA LYS A 81 11.32 -13.72 -6.31
C LYS A 81 10.40 -12.79 -7.06
N TYR A 82 9.13 -12.73 -6.68
CA TYR A 82 8.09 -11.97 -7.39
C TYR A 82 7.35 -11.03 -6.44
N ALA A 83 7.11 -9.81 -6.90
CA ALA A 83 6.29 -8.82 -6.24
C ALA A 83 5.03 -8.56 -7.07
N HIS A 84 3.87 -8.89 -6.52
CA HIS A 84 2.58 -8.51 -7.07
C HIS A 84 2.16 -7.21 -6.40
N ILE A 85 2.10 -6.13 -7.17
CA ILE A 85 1.74 -4.79 -6.70
C ILE A 85 0.26 -4.56 -6.95
N LEU A 86 -0.45 -4.06 -5.96
CA LEU A 86 -1.87 -3.71 -6.02
C LEU A 86 -2.03 -2.21 -5.75
N GLY A 87 -2.43 -1.45 -6.75
CA GLY A 87 -2.89 -0.08 -6.62
C GLY A 87 -4.41 -0.05 -6.46
N SER A 88 -4.88 0.52 -5.36
CA SER A 88 -6.30 0.72 -5.08
C SER A 88 -6.60 2.21 -5.20
N LYS A 89 -7.31 2.60 -6.25
CA LYS A 89 -7.69 3.99 -6.55
C LYS A 89 -9.13 4.22 -6.12
N MET A 90 -9.34 5.20 -5.24
CA MET A 90 -10.65 5.61 -4.74
C MET A 90 -10.97 7.01 -5.30
N THR A 91 -11.80 7.04 -6.34
CA THR A 91 -12.20 8.27 -7.04
C THR A 91 -13.47 8.82 -6.40
N PHE A 92 -13.42 10.05 -5.88
CA PHE A 92 -14.54 10.68 -5.22
C PHE A 92 -15.61 11.11 -6.23
N ASP A 93 -16.88 11.04 -5.79
CA ASP A 93 -18.02 11.57 -6.53
C ASP A 93 -18.00 13.10 -6.46
N ASP A 94 -18.55 13.78 -7.49
CA ASP A 94 -18.56 15.25 -7.57
C ASP A 94 -19.23 15.89 -6.35
N ALA A 95 -20.32 15.32 -5.86
CA ALA A 95 -20.99 15.81 -4.66
C ALA A 95 -20.11 15.80 -3.41
N VAL A 96 -19.22 14.79 -3.25
CA VAL A 96 -18.25 14.73 -2.14
C VAL A 96 -17.18 15.79 -2.32
N LEU A 97 -16.67 15.96 -3.55
CA LEU A 97 -15.65 16.98 -3.85
C LEU A 97 -16.16 18.40 -3.58
N GLU A 98 -17.40 18.69 -3.96
CA GLU A 98 -18.03 20.02 -3.79
C GLU A 98 -18.36 20.35 -2.33
N ASN A 99 -18.78 19.35 -1.54
CA ASN A 99 -19.24 19.57 -0.16
C ASN A 99 -18.13 19.40 0.89
N THR A 100 -16.92 18.93 0.52
CA THR A 100 -15.80 18.72 1.46
C THR A 100 -14.79 19.87 1.35
N VAL A 101 -15.07 20.97 2.03
CA VAL A 101 -14.36 22.26 1.85
C VAL A 101 -13.67 22.78 3.12
N THR A 102 -13.69 22.04 4.22
CA THR A 102 -12.96 22.41 5.44
C THR A 102 -11.80 21.46 5.70
N PRO A 103 -10.70 21.92 6.33
CA PRO A 103 -9.55 21.06 6.63
C PRO A 103 -9.93 19.80 7.43
N GLU A 104 -10.84 19.91 8.37
CA GLU A 104 -11.31 18.81 9.20
C GLU A 104 -12.10 17.80 8.36
N ALA A 105 -13.04 18.26 7.53
CA ALA A 105 -13.82 17.41 6.64
C ALA A 105 -12.91 16.67 5.64
N VAL A 106 -11.95 17.38 5.02
CA VAL A 106 -10.97 16.78 4.09
C VAL A 106 -10.17 15.67 4.79
N ASN A 107 -9.63 15.95 5.98
CA ASN A 107 -8.87 14.96 6.74
C ASN A 107 -9.72 13.74 7.13
N ASN A 108 -10.96 13.96 7.53
CA ASN A 108 -11.87 12.89 7.91
C ASN A 108 -12.23 12.01 6.70
N VAL A 109 -12.64 12.61 5.58
CA VAL A 109 -12.98 11.89 4.35
C VAL A 109 -11.78 11.10 3.84
N CYS A 110 -10.60 11.70 3.74
CA CYS A 110 -9.39 11.00 3.32
C CYS A 110 -9.05 9.82 4.23
N ARG A 111 -9.15 10.00 5.55
CA ARG A 111 -8.85 8.95 6.53
C ARG A 111 -9.81 7.76 6.41
N GLU A 112 -11.11 8.02 6.36
CA GLU A 112 -12.12 6.94 6.28
C GLU A 112 -12.07 6.23 4.92
N THR A 113 -11.89 6.96 3.83
CA THR A 113 -11.73 6.37 2.50
C THR A 113 -10.47 5.51 2.41
N MET A 114 -9.33 6.00 2.94
CA MET A 114 -8.09 5.23 2.99
C MET A 114 -8.24 3.98 3.87
N ARG A 115 -8.94 4.08 5.00
CA ARG A 115 -9.24 2.95 5.88
C ARG A 115 -10.08 1.90 5.17
N TYR A 116 -11.11 2.32 4.43
CA TYR A 116 -11.95 1.41 3.61
C TYR A 116 -11.11 0.69 2.56
N GLY A 117 -10.31 1.41 1.79
CA GLY A 117 -9.41 0.84 0.79
C GLY A 117 -8.44 -0.18 1.40
N LEU A 118 -7.87 0.13 2.57
CA LEU A 118 -6.97 -0.78 3.28
C LEU A 118 -7.68 -2.06 3.74
N ILE A 119 -8.90 -1.98 4.26
CA ILE A 119 -9.69 -3.16 4.64
C ILE A 119 -9.91 -4.07 3.43
N LYS A 120 -10.32 -3.50 2.29
CA LYS A 120 -10.57 -4.27 1.06
C LYS A 120 -9.29 -4.89 0.50
N ALA A 121 -8.23 -4.09 0.32
CA ALA A 121 -6.94 -4.57 -0.17
C ALA A 121 -6.31 -5.62 0.76
N SER A 122 -6.40 -5.41 2.09
CA SER A 122 -5.90 -6.38 3.07
C SER A 122 -6.65 -7.71 3.01
N ALA A 123 -7.98 -7.70 2.97
CA ALA A 123 -8.77 -8.91 2.86
C ALA A 123 -8.45 -9.69 1.57
N TYR A 124 -8.32 -8.97 0.46
CA TYR A 124 -7.97 -9.53 -0.85
C TYR A 124 -6.58 -10.16 -0.84
N LEU A 125 -5.52 -9.41 -0.51
CA LEU A 125 -4.15 -9.92 -0.54
C LEU A 125 -3.90 -11.03 0.49
N ARG A 126 -4.51 -10.95 1.67
CA ARG A 126 -4.40 -12.01 2.68
C ARG A 126 -5.09 -13.30 2.26
N SER A 127 -6.08 -13.27 1.37
CA SER A 127 -6.65 -14.50 0.80
C SER A 127 -5.62 -15.25 -0.03
N TYR A 128 -4.81 -14.53 -0.80
CA TYR A 128 -3.68 -15.09 -1.55
C TYR A 128 -2.51 -15.51 -0.65
N GLU A 129 -2.18 -14.71 0.37
CA GLU A 129 -1.13 -15.07 1.34
C GLU A 129 -1.43 -16.42 2.02
N ARG A 130 -2.70 -16.69 2.34
CA ARG A 130 -3.12 -17.99 2.89
C ARG A 130 -3.13 -19.12 1.85
N LYS A 131 -3.51 -18.82 0.61
CA LYS A 131 -3.57 -19.80 -0.49
C LYS A 131 -2.18 -20.21 -0.98
N PHE A 132 -1.20 -19.32 -0.86
CA PHE A 132 0.19 -19.53 -1.34
C PHE A 132 1.16 -19.42 -0.17
N PRO A 133 1.41 -20.52 0.59
CA PRO A 133 2.31 -20.51 1.74
C PRO A 133 3.71 -19.98 1.38
N GLY A 134 4.31 -19.21 2.27
CA GLY A 134 5.58 -18.54 2.04
C GLY A 134 5.46 -17.18 1.34
N SER A 135 4.27 -16.76 0.93
CA SER A 135 4.01 -15.40 0.48
C SER A 135 3.79 -14.45 1.66
N ILE A 136 4.04 -13.16 1.46
CA ILE A 136 3.87 -12.14 2.49
C ILE A 136 3.23 -10.87 1.91
N CYS A 137 2.25 -10.32 2.62
CA CYS A 137 1.66 -9.04 2.26
C CYS A 137 2.49 -7.86 2.78
N PHE A 138 2.51 -6.77 1.99
CA PHE A 138 2.91 -5.43 2.43
C PHE A 138 1.67 -4.55 2.41
N LEU A 139 1.26 -4.06 3.59
CA LEU A 139 0.02 -3.31 3.78
C LEU A 139 0.35 -1.90 4.23
N GLY A 140 -0.14 -0.91 3.48
CA GLY A 140 0.18 0.50 3.72
C GLY A 140 -0.69 1.16 4.80
N SER A 141 -0.46 2.47 4.98
CA SER A 141 -1.26 3.41 5.73
C SER A 141 -1.21 3.22 7.26
N GLN A 142 -2.02 2.35 7.84
CA GLN A 142 -2.11 2.16 9.29
C GLN A 142 -2.44 0.71 9.64
N CYS A 143 -2.05 0.29 10.84
CA CYS A 143 -2.42 -1.03 11.35
C CYS A 143 -3.85 -1.00 11.92
N LEU A 144 -4.71 -1.94 11.48
CA LEU A 144 -6.09 -2.05 11.94
C LEU A 144 -6.32 -3.22 12.92
N LEU A 145 -5.29 -3.99 13.25
CA LEU A 145 -5.42 -5.26 14.00
C LEU A 145 -5.90 -5.06 15.45
N CYS A 146 -5.52 -3.96 16.08
CA CYS A 146 -5.89 -3.68 17.47
C CYS A 146 -7.17 -2.84 17.64
N GLY A 147 -7.85 -2.50 16.53
CA GLY A 147 -9.00 -1.60 16.55
C GLY A 147 -8.62 -0.23 17.12
N ASN A 148 -9.35 0.22 18.13
CA ASN A 148 -9.12 1.53 18.76
C ASN A 148 -8.05 1.51 19.88
N LYS A 149 -7.44 0.34 20.17
CA LYS A 149 -6.40 0.24 21.21
C LYS A 149 -5.06 0.80 20.70
N PRO A 150 -4.34 1.58 21.49
CA PRO A 150 -2.99 2.04 21.14
C PRO A 150 -2.07 0.86 20.82
N CYS A 151 -1.14 1.06 19.88
CA CYS A 151 -0.14 0.04 19.56
C CYS A 151 0.78 -0.22 20.77
N THR A 152 1.07 -1.49 21.03
CA THR A 152 1.99 -1.91 22.09
C THR A 152 3.40 -1.38 21.91
N ARG A 153 3.79 -1.04 20.69
CA ARG A 153 5.09 -0.44 20.40
C ARG A 153 5.35 0.84 21.21
N LEU A 154 4.31 1.63 21.48
CA LEU A 154 4.41 2.84 22.31
C LEU A 154 4.91 2.53 23.71
N LYS A 155 4.69 1.33 24.21
CA LYS A 155 5.15 0.83 25.51
C LYS A 155 6.38 -0.08 25.41
N LYS A 156 6.96 -0.23 24.20
CA LYS A 156 8.04 -1.17 23.92
C LYS A 156 7.69 -2.64 24.25
N GLU A 157 6.41 -2.99 24.14
CA GLU A 157 5.90 -4.34 24.35
C GLU A 157 5.70 -5.02 22.97
N ALA A 158 5.81 -6.36 22.92
CA ALA A 158 5.60 -7.15 21.70
C ALA A 158 4.22 -6.87 21.05
N CYS A 159 4.15 -7.02 19.72
CA CYS A 159 2.88 -6.88 19.02
C CYS A 159 1.85 -7.89 19.54
N ARG A 160 0.59 -7.46 19.74
CA ARG A 160 -0.51 -8.37 20.14
C ARG A 160 -0.87 -9.37 19.03
N HIS A 161 -0.49 -9.07 17.78
CA HIS A 161 -0.79 -9.86 16.59
C HIS A 161 0.49 -10.11 15.77
N PRO A 162 1.52 -10.78 16.35
CA PRO A 162 2.83 -10.88 15.69
C PRO A 162 2.78 -11.64 14.36
N ASN A 163 1.86 -12.61 14.24
CA ASN A 163 1.69 -13.39 13.01
C ASN A 163 0.90 -12.66 11.92
N ASP A 164 0.15 -11.61 12.30
CA ASP A 164 -0.73 -10.88 11.38
C ASP A 164 -0.23 -9.48 11.02
N VAL A 165 0.68 -8.92 11.80
CA VAL A 165 1.22 -7.59 11.49
C VAL A 165 2.02 -7.63 10.19
N ARG A 166 1.77 -6.64 9.32
CA ARG A 166 2.47 -6.48 8.03
C ARG A 166 3.00 -5.07 7.92
N VAL A 167 4.26 -4.94 7.53
CA VAL A 167 4.87 -3.63 7.27
C VAL A 167 4.41 -3.07 5.94
N SER A 168 4.56 -1.76 5.76
CA SER A 168 4.29 -1.13 4.46
C SER A 168 5.50 -1.21 3.53
N LEU A 169 5.27 -1.01 2.24
CA LEU A 169 6.35 -0.95 1.25
C LEU A 169 7.33 0.19 1.55
N GLU A 170 6.83 1.35 1.99
CA GLU A 170 7.67 2.49 2.38
C GLU A 170 8.55 2.18 3.59
N ALA A 171 8.02 1.38 4.54
CA ALA A 171 8.78 0.98 5.73
C ALA A 171 10.02 0.15 5.39
N VAL A 172 10.01 -0.54 4.27
CA VAL A 172 11.13 -1.32 3.73
C VAL A 172 11.82 -0.62 2.56
N GLY A 173 11.54 0.66 2.32
CA GLY A 173 12.30 1.55 1.44
C GLY A 173 11.81 1.67 0.00
N PHE A 174 10.62 1.17 -0.38
CA PHE A 174 10.11 1.31 -1.74
C PHE A 174 9.49 2.68 -2.01
N ASP A 175 9.75 3.21 -3.21
CA ASP A 175 9.21 4.47 -3.75
C ASP A 175 7.81 4.25 -4.32
N LEU A 176 6.78 4.58 -3.55
CA LEU A 176 5.40 4.42 -4.01
C LEU A 176 5.02 5.41 -5.10
N GLY A 177 5.60 6.61 -5.10
CA GLY A 177 5.38 7.58 -6.15
C GLY A 177 5.82 7.04 -7.51
N LYS A 178 7.05 6.56 -7.57
CA LYS A 178 7.60 5.94 -8.78
C LYS A 178 6.87 4.65 -9.14
N THR A 179 6.56 3.81 -8.14
CA THR A 179 5.81 2.55 -8.33
C THR A 179 4.44 2.80 -8.97
N THR A 180 3.67 3.75 -8.46
CA THR A 180 2.33 4.04 -9.00
C THR A 180 2.39 4.59 -10.41
N GLN A 181 3.32 5.49 -10.69
CA GLN A 181 3.44 6.12 -12.00
C GLN A 181 3.93 5.12 -13.06
N ASP A 182 5.03 4.42 -12.78
CA ASP A 182 5.73 3.61 -13.79
C ASP A 182 5.10 2.21 -13.96
N LEU A 183 4.61 1.61 -12.86
CA LEU A 183 4.14 0.22 -12.87
C LEU A 183 2.62 0.09 -12.91
N LEU A 184 1.87 1.08 -12.40
CA LEU A 184 0.41 1.02 -12.32
C LEU A 184 -0.27 2.04 -13.24
N GLY A 185 0.47 2.99 -13.83
CA GLY A 185 -0.11 4.06 -14.65
C GLY A 185 -0.99 5.02 -13.84
N ILE A 186 -0.78 5.13 -12.54
CA ILE A 186 -1.55 6.00 -11.64
C ILE A 186 -0.66 7.14 -11.17
N GLU A 187 -1.03 8.37 -11.48
CA GLU A 187 -0.41 9.57 -10.91
C GLU A 187 -0.92 9.78 -9.48
N LEU A 188 -0.02 9.98 -8.49
CA LEU A 188 -0.46 10.32 -7.14
C LEU A 188 -1.02 11.73 -7.10
N LYS A 189 -2.23 11.88 -6.57
CA LYS A 189 -2.87 13.19 -6.34
C LYS A 189 -2.82 13.54 -4.86
N TRP A 190 -2.51 14.80 -4.59
CA TRP A 190 -2.42 15.32 -3.23
C TRP A 190 -3.50 16.37 -3.00
N GLY A 191 -4.22 16.25 -1.88
CA GLY A 191 -5.21 17.23 -1.46
C GLY A 191 -4.56 18.54 -0.98
N LYS A 192 -5.38 19.58 -0.85
CA LYS A 192 -5.06 20.80 -0.13
C LYS A 192 -5.82 20.83 1.20
N PRO A 193 -5.47 21.67 2.17
CA PRO A 193 -6.14 21.67 3.47
C PRO A 193 -7.68 21.76 3.39
N ASN A 194 -8.20 22.50 2.42
CA ASN A 194 -9.64 22.75 2.21
C ASN A 194 -10.20 22.15 0.91
N ARG A 195 -9.48 21.21 0.30
CA ARG A 195 -9.90 20.60 -0.97
C ARG A 195 -9.41 19.16 -1.08
N LEU A 196 -10.33 18.24 -1.30
CA LEU A 196 -10.01 16.86 -1.65
C LEU A 196 -9.26 16.78 -2.98
N PRO A 197 -8.31 15.81 -3.15
CA PRO A 197 -7.88 15.43 -4.47
C PRO A 197 -9.03 14.73 -5.20
N GLN A 198 -8.99 14.67 -6.52
CA GLN A 198 -9.99 13.96 -7.31
C GLN A 198 -10.12 12.47 -6.91
N TYR A 199 -9.02 11.87 -6.50
CA TYR A 199 -8.94 10.51 -5.96
C TYR A 199 -7.76 10.37 -4.99
N ILE A 200 -7.81 9.34 -4.17
CA ILE A 200 -6.68 8.89 -3.36
C ILE A 200 -6.26 7.49 -3.78
N THR A 201 -4.99 7.15 -3.58
CA THR A 201 -4.42 5.86 -3.99
C THR A 201 -3.75 5.19 -2.80
N LEU A 202 -4.11 3.93 -2.57
CA LEU A 202 -3.41 3.04 -1.66
C LEU A 202 -2.58 2.04 -2.48
N VAL A 203 -1.32 1.87 -2.13
CA VAL A 203 -0.44 0.86 -2.73
C VAL A 203 -0.14 -0.22 -1.69
N THR A 204 -0.39 -1.45 -2.08
CA THR A 204 -0.09 -2.65 -1.29
C THR A 204 0.58 -3.68 -2.18
N ALA A 205 1.16 -4.73 -1.60
CA ALA A 205 1.78 -5.78 -2.40
C ALA A 205 1.68 -7.15 -1.73
N LEU A 206 1.87 -8.19 -2.54
CA LEU A 206 2.10 -9.55 -2.10
C LEU A 206 3.41 -10.03 -2.73
N PHE A 207 4.39 -10.37 -1.89
CA PHE A 207 5.66 -10.95 -2.34
C PHE A 207 5.61 -12.46 -2.19
N THR A 208 6.15 -13.18 -3.18
CA THR A 208 6.08 -14.64 -3.25
C THR A 208 7.26 -15.25 -3.98
N ASN A 209 7.47 -16.54 -3.74
CA ASN A 209 8.38 -17.38 -4.54
C ASN A 209 7.63 -18.26 -5.54
N ASP A 210 6.31 -18.25 -5.52
CA ASP A 210 5.48 -19.04 -6.42
C ASP A 210 5.29 -18.31 -7.76
N ALA A 211 5.85 -18.89 -8.82
CA ALA A 211 5.77 -18.36 -10.18
C ALA A 211 4.35 -18.50 -10.82
N THR A 212 3.47 -19.29 -10.21
CA THR A 212 2.12 -19.55 -10.72
C THR A 212 1.07 -18.60 -10.16
N LEU A 213 1.37 -17.90 -9.06
CA LEU A 213 0.47 -16.94 -8.45
C LEU A 213 0.10 -15.84 -9.45
N ARG A 214 -1.19 -15.56 -9.56
CA ARG A 214 -1.74 -14.38 -10.27
C ARG A 214 -2.80 -13.76 -9.38
N LEU A 215 -2.79 -12.44 -9.27
CA LEU A 215 -3.88 -11.67 -8.68
C LEU A 215 -4.98 -11.49 -9.73
N GLU A 216 -6.21 -11.93 -9.42
CA GLU A 216 -7.38 -11.93 -10.31
C GLU A 216 -8.51 -11.07 -9.72
#